data_972ca0781686ab988d60359931d82f47
#
_entry.id   972ca0781686ab988d60359931d82f47
#
_cell.length_a   1.000
_cell.length_b   1.000
_cell.length_c   1.000
_cell.angle_alpha   90.00
_cell.angle_beta   90.00
_cell.angle_gamma   90.00
#
_symmetry.space_group_name_H-M   'P 1'
#
loop_
_entity.id
_entity.type
_entity.pdbx_description
1 polymer ?
#
loop_
_entity_poly.entity_id
_entity_poly.type
_entity_poly.pdbx_seq_one_letter_code
_entity_poly.pdbx_strand_id
1 'polypeptide(L)'
;MSIETVKTYLEPYGVAGRVQEFDVSSATVELAAQALGVEPARIAKTISLQSDGGCILVVAAGDAKIDNSKFKAEFHRKAKMLSADEVLPLTGYPV
;
A
#
# COMPACT_ATOMS: atom_id res chain seq x y z
N MET A 1 -3.75 -5.77 -10.45
CA MET A 1 -2.62 -5.33 -11.30
C MET A 1 -1.47 -6.31 -11.13
N SER A 2 -0.84 -6.71 -12.23
CA SER A 2 0.26 -7.68 -12.20
C SER A 2 1.60 -6.99 -11.97
N ILE A 3 2.60 -7.77 -11.57
CA ILE A 3 3.99 -7.28 -11.44
C ILE A 3 4.51 -6.76 -12.79
N GLU A 4 4.09 -7.36 -13.88
CA GLU A 4 4.49 -6.94 -15.23
C GLU A 4 3.98 -5.54 -15.56
N THR A 5 2.76 -5.21 -15.15
CA THR A 5 2.18 -3.87 -15.32
C THR A 5 2.99 -2.84 -14.54
N VAL A 6 3.40 -3.17 -13.32
CA VAL A 6 4.22 -2.27 -12.48
C VAL A 6 5.58 -2.04 -13.11
N LYS A 7 6.25 -3.10 -13.58
CA LYS A 7 7.54 -2.98 -14.27
C LYS A 7 7.44 -2.09 -15.50
N THR A 8 6.41 -2.30 -16.32
CA THR A 8 6.18 -1.50 -17.52
C THR A 8 5.98 -0.02 -17.18
N TYR A 9 5.21 0.26 -16.14
CA TYR A 9 5.00 1.64 -15.67
C TYR A 9 6.31 2.30 -15.24
N LEU A 10 7.21 1.55 -14.59
CA LEU A 10 8.45 2.07 -14.04
C LEU A 10 9.58 2.22 -15.07
N GLU A 11 9.48 1.56 -16.23
CA GLU A 11 10.53 1.62 -17.27
C GLU A 11 10.91 3.04 -17.68
N PRO A 12 9.97 3.95 -18.00
CA PRO A 12 10.30 5.32 -18.40
C PRO A 12 11.08 6.10 -17.33
N TYR A 13 10.98 5.71 -16.06
CA TYR A 13 11.66 6.34 -14.95
C TYR A 13 13.03 5.75 -14.65
N GLY A 14 13.43 4.69 -15.40
CA GLY A 14 14.72 4.04 -15.23
C GLY A 14 14.86 3.22 -13.96
N VAL A 15 13.75 2.85 -13.30
CA VAL A 15 13.77 2.17 -12.00
C VAL A 15 13.14 0.77 -12.02
N ALA A 16 12.73 0.27 -13.19
CA ALA A 16 12.12 -1.07 -13.30
C ALA A 16 13.05 -2.18 -12.76
N GLY A 17 14.37 -2.02 -12.92
CA GLY A 17 15.36 -2.97 -12.39
C GLY A 17 15.45 -3.03 -10.87
N ARG A 18 14.81 -2.10 -10.15
CA ARG A 18 14.74 -2.12 -8.69
C ARG A 18 13.63 -3.02 -8.16
N VAL A 19 12.74 -3.49 -9.03
CA VAL A 19 11.65 -4.40 -8.64
C VAL A 19 12.26 -5.76 -8.30
N GLN A 20 11.98 -6.24 -7.09
CA GLN A 20 12.45 -7.54 -6.62
C GLN A 20 11.25 -8.46 -6.43
N GLU A 21 11.38 -9.70 -6.87
CA GLU A 21 10.38 -10.75 -6.69
C GLU A 21 10.96 -11.83 -5.78
N PHE A 22 10.13 -12.37 -4.90
CA PHE A 22 10.54 -13.36 -3.91
C PHE A 22 9.73 -14.64 -4.04
N ASP A 23 10.36 -15.77 -3.76
CA ASP A 23 9.69 -17.08 -3.72
C ASP A 23 8.91 -17.29 -2.43
N VAL A 24 9.10 -16.42 -1.44
CA VAL A 24 8.40 -16.46 -0.15
C VAL A 24 7.35 -15.36 -0.10
N SER A 25 6.34 -15.53 0.78
CA SER A 25 5.29 -14.54 0.93
C SER A 25 5.83 -13.22 1.46
N SER A 26 5.36 -12.12 0.90
CA SER A 26 5.59 -10.76 1.39
C SER A 26 4.27 -10.02 1.64
N ALA A 27 3.21 -10.78 1.94
CA ALA A 27 1.85 -10.24 2.04
C ALA A 27 1.64 -9.34 3.26
N THR A 28 2.47 -9.44 4.30
CA THR A 28 2.42 -8.56 5.47
C THR A 28 3.72 -7.77 5.58
N VAL A 29 3.70 -6.68 6.38
CA VAL A 29 4.90 -5.89 6.65
C VAL A 29 6.01 -6.76 7.22
N GLU A 30 5.69 -7.62 8.18
CA GLU A 30 6.67 -8.51 8.83
C GLU A 30 7.29 -9.49 7.85
N LEU A 31 6.49 -10.11 6.99
CA LEU A 31 6.97 -11.04 5.98
C LEU A 31 7.82 -10.33 4.92
N ALA A 32 7.42 -9.14 4.49
CA ALA A 32 8.19 -8.35 3.54
C ALA A 32 9.54 -7.93 4.13
N ALA A 33 9.55 -7.53 5.41
CA ALA A 33 10.77 -7.17 6.11
C ALA A 33 11.74 -8.35 6.22
N GLN A 34 11.23 -9.55 6.51
CA GLN A 34 12.03 -10.77 6.55
C GLN A 34 12.61 -11.11 5.18
N ALA A 35 11.81 -11.02 4.13
CA ALA A 35 12.25 -11.32 2.77
C ALA A 35 13.39 -10.38 2.31
N LEU A 36 13.32 -9.11 2.71
CA LEU A 36 14.34 -8.10 2.36
C LEU A 36 15.49 -8.02 3.36
N GLY A 37 15.36 -8.62 4.54
CA GLY A 37 16.39 -8.52 5.58
C GLY A 37 16.49 -7.12 6.19
N VAL A 38 15.36 -6.42 6.33
CA VAL A 38 15.30 -5.07 6.88
C VAL A 38 14.32 -5.01 8.05
N GLU A 39 14.36 -3.91 8.80
CA GLU A 39 13.39 -3.65 9.87
C GLU A 39 12.01 -3.30 9.28
N PRO A 40 10.90 -3.69 9.95
CA PRO A 40 9.54 -3.36 9.49
C PRO A 40 9.30 -1.87 9.23
N ALA A 41 9.94 -0.98 10.00
CA ALA A 41 9.83 0.47 9.82
C ALA A 41 10.30 0.93 8.43
N ARG A 42 11.14 0.15 7.76
CA ARG A 42 11.67 0.47 6.42
C ARG A 42 10.78 -0.03 5.28
N ILE A 43 9.73 -0.75 5.60
CA ILE A 43 8.74 -1.19 4.62
C ILE A 43 7.70 -0.08 4.49
N ALA A 44 7.42 0.34 3.27
CA ALA A 44 6.28 1.20 2.99
C ALA A 44 5.03 0.35 2.86
N LYS A 45 3.94 0.77 3.48
CA LYS A 45 2.63 0.13 3.33
C LYS A 45 1.63 1.14 2.83
N THR A 46 0.68 0.69 2.05
CA THR A 46 -0.43 1.53 1.57
C THR A 46 -1.73 1.08 2.23
N ILE A 47 -2.40 2.02 2.87
CA ILE A 47 -3.69 1.79 3.52
C ILE A 47 -4.75 2.44 2.66
N SER A 48 -5.76 1.67 2.25
CA SER A 48 -6.89 2.17 1.45
C SER A 48 -8.08 2.46 2.35
N LEU A 49 -8.56 3.69 2.30
CA LEU A 49 -9.61 4.21 3.17
C LEU A 49 -10.77 4.75 2.33
N GLN A 50 -11.96 4.72 2.90
CA GLN A 50 -13.17 5.25 2.24
C GLN A 50 -13.10 6.77 2.13
N SER A 51 -13.59 7.29 0.99
CA SER A 51 -13.86 8.70 0.80
C SER A 51 -15.16 8.85 0.03
N ASP A 52 -15.64 10.08 -0.12
CA ASP A 52 -16.88 10.34 -0.86
C ASP A 52 -16.68 10.02 -2.35
N GLY A 53 -17.35 8.96 -2.82
CA GLY A 53 -17.31 8.55 -4.22
C GLY A 53 -16.02 7.84 -4.64
N GLY A 54 -15.14 7.47 -3.71
CA GLY A 54 -13.87 6.81 -4.08
C GLY A 54 -13.10 6.31 -2.88
N CYS A 55 -11.78 6.50 -2.92
CA CYS A 55 -10.90 6.09 -1.84
C CYS A 55 -9.76 7.08 -1.63
N ILE A 56 -9.17 7.01 -0.43
CA ILE A 56 -7.94 7.70 -0.07
C ILE A 56 -6.88 6.63 0.14
N LEU A 57 -5.71 6.80 -0.47
CA LEU A 57 -4.56 5.93 -0.25
C LEU A 57 -3.56 6.67 0.63
N VAL A 58 -3.17 6.04 1.73
CA VAL A 58 -2.15 6.57 2.63
C VAL A 58 -0.95 5.65 2.60
N VAL A 59 0.19 6.18 2.19
CA VAL A 59 1.46 5.46 2.22
C VAL A 59 2.18 5.82 3.51
N ALA A 60 2.53 4.83 4.29
CA ALA A 60 3.12 5.02 5.62
C ALA A 60 4.24 4.02 5.86
N ALA A 61 5.10 4.31 6.84
CA ALA A 61 6.08 3.35 7.31
C ALA A 61 5.38 2.13 7.91
N GLY A 62 6.01 0.95 7.78
CA GLY A 62 5.40 -0.32 8.16
C GLY A 62 4.98 -0.41 9.62
N ASP A 63 5.66 0.30 10.52
CA ASP A 63 5.36 0.35 11.96
C ASP A 63 4.44 1.52 12.35
N ALA A 64 4.05 2.37 11.41
CA ALA A 64 3.18 3.51 11.68
C ALA A 64 1.71 3.11 11.65
N LYS A 65 0.88 3.88 12.34
CA LYS A 65 -0.57 3.72 12.38
C LYS A 65 -1.25 5.03 12.02
N ILE A 66 -2.48 4.92 11.50
CA ILE A 66 -3.31 6.10 11.27
C ILE A 66 -3.72 6.70 12.63
N ASP A 67 -3.45 7.99 12.81
CA ASP A 67 -4.00 8.74 13.93
C ASP A 67 -5.42 9.19 13.55
N ASN A 68 -6.43 8.59 14.16
CA ASN A 68 -7.83 8.84 13.82
C ASN A 68 -8.25 10.29 14.04
N SER A 69 -7.74 10.94 15.08
CA SER A 69 -8.05 12.34 15.35
C SER A 69 -7.50 13.27 14.28
N LYS A 70 -6.26 13.05 13.87
CA LYS A 70 -5.62 13.83 12.81
C LYS A 70 -6.29 13.58 11.47
N PHE A 71 -6.61 12.32 11.17
CA PHE A 71 -7.30 11.96 9.94
C PHE A 71 -8.66 12.67 9.86
N LYS A 72 -9.44 12.63 10.94
CA LYS A 72 -10.76 13.28 10.98
C LYS A 72 -10.63 14.80 10.82
N ALA A 73 -9.62 15.41 11.42
CA ALA A 73 -9.38 16.85 11.31
C ALA A 73 -9.05 17.25 9.87
N GLU A 74 -8.28 16.44 9.16
CA GLU A 74 -7.86 16.72 7.78
C GLU A 74 -8.95 16.40 6.76
N PHE A 75 -9.60 15.24 6.89
CA PHE A 75 -10.54 14.71 5.89
C PHE A 75 -12.01 14.82 6.30
N HIS A 76 -12.28 15.31 7.51
CA HIS A 76 -13.64 15.52 8.04
C HIS A 76 -14.51 14.26 8.08
N ARG A 77 -13.88 13.10 8.27
CA ARG A 77 -14.55 11.80 8.38
C ARG A 77 -13.66 10.82 9.13
N LYS A 78 -14.26 9.76 9.67
CA LYS A 78 -13.51 8.67 10.30
C LYS A 78 -12.66 7.93 9.28
N ALA A 79 -11.47 7.52 9.68
CA ALA A 79 -10.67 6.58 8.91
C ALA A 79 -11.36 5.21 8.92
N LYS A 80 -11.81 4.76 7.75
CA LYS A 80 -12.45 3.47 7.58
C LYS A 80 -11.85 2.77 6.38
N MET A 81 -11.28 1.59 6.63
CA MET A 81 -10.66 0.81 5.56
C MET A 81 -11.71 0.31 4.57
N LEU A 82 -11.31 0.21 3.31
CA LEU A 82 -12.11 -0.45 2.31
C LEU A 82 -12.28 -1.93 2.65
N SER A 83 -13.45 -2.49 2.35
CA SER A 83 -13.62 -3.94 2.39
C SER A 83 -12.82 -4.59 1.26
N ALA A 84 -12.52 -5.88 1.38
CA ALA A 84 -11.80 -6.62 0.35
C ALA A 84 -12.47 -6.51 -1.02
N ASP A 85 -13.81 -6.49 -1.06
CA ASP A 85 -14.58 -6.38 -2.29
C ASP A 85 -14.49 -5.00 -2.93
N GLU A 86 -14.22 -3.97 -2.16
CA GLU A 86 -14.13 -2.59 -2.64
C GLU A 86 -12.74 -2.22 -3.16
N VAL A 87 -11.70 -2.96 -2.76
CA VAL A 87 -10.32 -2.56 -3.04
C VAL A 87 -10.04 -2.51 -4.54
N LEU A 88 -10.29 -3.59 -5.26
CA LEU A 88 -9.99 -3.64 -6.69
C LEU A 88 -10.81 -2.63 -7.51
N PRO A 89 -12.15 -2.51 -7.35
CA PRO A 89 -12.93 -1.54 -8.11
C PRO A 89 -12.51 -0.09 -7.88
N LEU A 90 -12.13 0.27 -6.65
CA LEU A 90 -11.83 1.65 -6.30
C LEU A 90 -10.35 2.03 -6.48
N THR A 91 -9.43 1.08 -6.34
CA THR A 91 -7.99 1.37 -6.42
C THR A 91 -7.35 0.92 -7.74
N GLY A 92 -7.95 -0.05 -8.42
CA GLY A 92 -7.35 -0.69 -9.60
C GLY A 92 -6.33 -1.78 -9.25
N TYR A 93 -6.13 -2.05 -7.95
CA TYR A 93 -5.19 -3.07 -7.45
C TYR A 93 -5.94 -4.11 -6.62
N PRO A 94 -5.62 -5.40 -6.75
CA PRO A 94 -6.16 -6.43 -5.84
C PRO A 94 -5.54 -6.27 -4.45
N VAL A 95 -6.19 -6.88 -3.48
CA VAL A 95 -5.68 -6.95 -2.11
C VAL A 95 -4.35 -7.71 -2.06
#